data_d9dea7fdb3a3364fb1e95f8e1e89f1ae
#
_entry.id   d9dea7fdb3a3364fb1e95f8e1e89f1ae
#
_cell.length_a   1.000
_cell.length_b   1.000
_cell.length_c   1.000
_cell.angle_alpha   90.00
_cell.angle_beta   90.00
_cell.angle_gamma   90.00
#
_symmetry.space_group_name_H-M   'P 1'
#
loop_
_entity.id
_entity.type
_entity.pdbx_description
1 polymer ?
#
loop_
_entity_poly.entity_id
_entity_poly.type
_entity_poly.pdbx_seq_one_letter_code
_entity_poly.pdbx_strand_id
1 'polypeptide(L)'
;MFAVKHFFSAFFFSVLIASCVMVGNANADDSAGEFSNQDRINVDVITSEGQFTLQLRPDVAPDTVANFLEYVRSGFYQGTVFHRVIPGFMVQGGGFSAELQSQETRAPIRNEATPSLPNLRGTVAMARTNAPDSATAQFFVNLTDNDFLNPNSRGAGYAVFGNVVSGMDVIDAIANVTTGLRQGMNDVPLQAITIESMSLVEATVP
;
A
#
# COMPACT_ATOMS: atom_id res chain seq x y z
N MET A 1 -56.11 -67.74 46.80
CA MET A 1 -56.75 -68.77 45.94
C MET A 1 -56.22 -68.58 44.53
N PHE A 2 -55.47 -69.56 44.00
CA PHE A 2 -54.98 -69.80 42.64
C PHE A 2 -54.20 -68.68 41.99
N ALA A 3 -52.89 -68.74 41.87
CA ALA A 3 -51.95 -69.50 40.99
C ALA A 3 -52.33 -69.44 39.48
N VAL A 4 -51.48 -68.93 38.65
CA VAL A 4 -50.92 -69.60 37.44
C VAL A 4 -49.68 -68.85 36.98
N LYS A 5 -48.63 -69.63 36.89
CA LYS A 5 -47.36 -69.34 36.22
C LYS A 5 -47.58 -69.25 34.67
N HIS A 6 -46.82 -68.45 33.96
CA HIS A 6 -46.22 -68.94 32.72
C HIS A 6 -44.95 -68.18 32.40
N PHE A 7 -43.97 -68.94 32.18
CA PHE A 7 -42.64 -68.80 31.62
C PHE A 7 -42.65 -68.33 30.17
N PHE A 8 -41.77 -67.48 29.79
CA PHE A 8 -41.05 -67.57 28.48
C PHE A 8 -40.00 -66.47 28.47
N SER A 9 -38.79 -66.87 28.57
CA SER A 9 -37.72 -67.11 27.58
C SER A 9 -37.03 -65.87 27.08
N ALA A 10 -35.76 -65.89 27.39
CA ALA A 10 -34.71 -64.95 27.05
C ALA A 10 -34.50 -64.76 25.52
N PHE A 11 -34.18 -63.54 25.20
CA PHE A 11 -33.27 -63.31 24.05
C PHE A 11 -32.34 -62.13 24.43
N PHE A 12 -31.10 -62.48 24.72
CA PHE A 12 -29.99 -61.54 24.84
C PHE A 12 -29.66 -61.06 23.46
N PHE A 13 -29.85 -59.76 23.16
CA PHE A 13 -29.20 -59.12 22.06
C PHE A 13 -28.17 -58.13 22.60
N SER A 14 -26.94 -58.60 22.63
CA SER A 14 -25.79 -57.79 23.01
C SER A 14 -25.51 -56.83 21.86
N VAL A 15 -25.87 -55.58 22.02
CA VAL A 15 -25.46 -54.50 21.10
C VAL A 15 -24.14 -53.95 21.64
N LEU A 16 -23.08 -54.30 20.96
CA LEU A 16 -21.73 -53.77 21.16
C LEU A 16 -21.72 -52.33 20.63
N ILE A 17 -21.84 -51.33 21.50
CA ILE A 17 -21.62 -49.96 21.13
C ILE A 17 -20.14 -49.74 21.08
N ALA A 18 -19.59 -49.73 19.87
CA ALA A 18 -18.23 -49.30 19.61
C ALA A 18 -18.19 -47.76 19.81
N SER A 19 -17.65 -47.33 20.96
CA SER A 19 -17.27 -45.94 21.18
C SER A 19 -16.12 -45.58 20.24
N CYS A 20 -16.47 -44.93 19.11
CA CYS A 20 -15.48 -44.28 18.28
C CYS A 20 -15.04 -43.00 19.00
N VAL A 21 -13.92 -43.04 19.70
CA VAL A 21 -13.24 -41.86 20.23
C VAL A 21 -12.67 -41.13 18.99
N MET A 22 -13.39 -40.12 18.55
CA MET A 22 -12.83 -39.13 17.63
C MET A 22 -11.79 -38.32 18.41
N VAL A 23 -10.53 -38.68 18.24
CA VAL A 23 -9.41 -37.79 18.57
C VAL A 23 -9.51 -36.62 17.58
N GLY A 24 -10.11 -35.54 18.03
CA GLY A 24 -10.05 -34.26 17.33
C GLY A 24 -8.60 -33.81 17.35
N ASN A 25 -7.91 -33.95 16.20
CA ASN A 25 -6.72 -33.18 15.94
C ASN A 25 -7.16 -31.71 15.96
N ALA A 26 -6.87 -31.02 17.05
CA ALA A 26 -6.79 -29.58 17.06
C ALA A 26 -5.55 -29.22 16.24
N ASN A 27 -5.73 -29.10 14.90
CA ASN A 27 -4.82 -28.32 14.12
C ASN A 27 -4.99 -26.90 14.65
N ALA A 28 -4.00 -26.43 15.40
CA ALA A 28 -3.78 -25.02 15.61
C ALA A 28 -3.71 -24.42 14.19
N ASP A 29 -4.73 -23.66 13.85
CA ASP A 29 -4.79 -22.84 12.66
C ASP A 29 -3.69 -21.77 12.81
N ASP A 30 -2.49 -22.12 12.34
CA ASP A 30 -1.36 -21.20 12.18
C ASP A 30 -1.63 -20.40 10.91
N SER A 31 -2.75 -19.65 10.92
CA SER A 31 -3.05 -18.62 9.94
C SER A 31 -2.24 -17.36 10.27
N ALA A 32 -0.91 -17.51 10.31
CA ALA A 32 -0.03 -16.41 9.94
C ALA A 32 -0.33 -16.16 8.45
N GLY A 33 -1.18 -15.14 8.20
CA GLY A 33 -1.71 -14.87 6.86
C GLY A 33 -0.59 -14.75 5.85
N GLU A 34 -0.47 -15.76 5.00
CA GLU A 34 0.13 -15.61 3.68
C GLU A 34 -0.72 -14.58 2.95
N PHE A 35 -0.32 -13.31 3.04
CA PHE A 35 -0.88 -12.25 2.20
C PHE A 35 -0.63 -12.65 0.76
N SER A 36 -1.67 -13.14 0.11
CA SER A 36 -1.61 -13.61 -1.26
C SER A 36 -1.20 -12.45 -2.16
N ASN A 37 -0.47 -12.73 -3.23
CA ASN A 37 -0.10 -11.75 -4.25
C ASN A 37 -1.34 -11.08 -4.91
N GLN A 38 -2.55 -11.53 -4.59
CA GLN A 38 -3.84 -11.03 -5.08
C GLN A 38 -4.29 -9.72 -4.42
N ASP A 39 -3.72 -9.34 -3.27
CA ASP A 39 -4.09 -8.10 -2.57
C ASP A 39 -3.25 -6.89 -3.00
N ARG A 40 -2.29 -7.09 -3.91
CA ARG A 40 -1.42 -6.02 -4.41
C ARG A 40 -2.05 -5.34 -5.62
N ILE A 41 -2.12 -4.02 -5.56
CA ILE A 41 -2.71 -3.20 -6.60
C ILE A 41 -1.59 -2.51 -7.36
N ASN A 42 -1.55 -2.68 -8.69
CA ASN A 42 -0.59 -2.00 -9.53
C ASN A 42 -1.23 -0.75 -10.16
N VAL A 43 -0.44 0.32 -10.21
CA VAL A 43 -0.82 1.60 -10.84
C VAL A 43 0.28 1.99 -11.83
N ASP A 44 -0.07 2.11 -13.10
CA ASP A 44 0.80 2.67 -14.11
C ASP A 44 0.78 4.19 -14.04
N VAL A 45 1.97 4.77 -14.09
CA VAL A 45 2.21 6.22 -14.09
C VAL A 45 2.94 6.57 -15.37
N ILE A 46 2.28 7.31 -16.26
CA ILE A 46 2.86 7.82 -17.49
C ILE A 46 3.27 9.27 -17.24
N THR A 47 4.52 9.57 -17.55
CA THR A 47 5.10 10.91 -17.39
C THR A 47 5.75 11.38 -18.69
N SER A 48 6.08 12.66 -18.77
CA SER A 48 6.87 13.22 -19.89
C SER A 48 8.27 12.59 -20.04
N GLU A 49 8.79 11.90 -19.00
CA GLU A 49 10.10 11.22 -19.00
C GLU A 49 9.99 9.71 -19.24
N GLY A 50 8.77 9.16 -19.31
CA GLY A 50 8.51 7.73 -19.49
C GLY A 50 7.51 7.16 -18.51
N GLN A 51 7.37 5.85 -18.52
CA GLN A 51 6.40 5.12 -17.69
C GLN A 51 7.09 4.34 -16.59
N PHE A 52 6.48 4.33 -15.41
CA PHE A 52 6.83 3.41 -14.32
C PHE A 52 5.56 2.84 -13.68
N THR A 53 5.70 1.71 -12.98
CA THR A 53 4.58 1.03 -12.31
C THR A 53 4.82 1.01 -10.81
N LEU A 54 3.83 1.49 -10.04
CA LEU A 54 3.77 1.36 -8.60
C LEU A 54 3.00 0.09 -8.22
N GLN A 55 3.51 -0.66 -7.26
CA GLN A 55 2.77 -1.71 -6.57
C GLN A 55 2.42 -1.23 -5.17
N LEU A 56 1.12 -1.14 -4.87
CA LEU A 56 0.61 -0.62 -3.61
C LEU A 56 0.45 -1.72 -2.56
N ARG A 57 0.51 -1.33 -1.28
CA ARG A 57 0.49 -2.20 -0.10
C ARG A 57 -0.70 -1.88 0.82
N PRO A 58 -1.95 -2.19 0.40
CA PRO A 58 -3.14 -1.98 1.23
C PRO A 58 -3.14 -2.83 2.51
N ASP A 59 -2.38 -3.92 2.54
CA ASP A 59 -2.13 -4.77 3.69
C ASP A 59 -1.39 -4.05 4.84
N VAL A 60 -0.60 -3.02 4.52
CA VAL A 60 0.23 -2.27 5.50
C VAL A 60 -0.29 -0.85 5.72
N ALA A 61 -0.79 -0.20 4.68
CA ALA A 61 -1.24 1.20 4.72
C ALA A 61 -2.61 1.34 4.02
N PRO A 62 -3.69 0.74 4.56
CA PRO A 62 -4.99 0.67 3.90
C PRO A 62 -5.62 2.04 3.64
N ASP A 63 -5.61 2.96 4.62
CA ASP A 63 -6.21 4.28 4.48
C ASP A 63 -5.42 5.13 3.45
N THR A 64 -4.10 5.01 3.47
CA THR A 64 -3.20 5.71 2.53
C THR A 64 -3.42 5.23 1.11
N VAL A 65 -3.48 3.91 0.91
CA VAL A 65 -3.74 3.32 -0.42
C VAL A 65 -5.13 3.70 -0.92
N ALA A 66 -6.16 3.61 -0.08
CA ALA A 66 -7.52 4.00 -0.45
C ALA A 66 -7.58 5.47 -0.90
N ASN A 67 -6.98 6.38 -0.13
CA ASN A 67 -6.89 7.81 -0.45
C ASN A 67 -6.14 8.05 -1.79
N PHE A 68 -4.98 7.40 -1.98
CA PHE A 68 -4.21 7.52 -3.21
C PHE A 68 -5.02 7.05 -4.44
N LEU A 69 -5.70 5.91 -4.33
CA LEU A 69 -6.52 5.35 -5.40
C LEU A 69 -7.73 6.23 -5.75
N GLU A 70 -8.30 6.95 -4.78
CA GLU A 70 -9.37 7.91 -5.08
C GLU A 70 -8.87 9.09 -5.91
N TYR A 71 -7.66 9.60 -5.65
CA TYR A 71 -7.02 10.60 -6.51
C TYR A 71 -6.69 10.04 -7.89
N VAL A 72 -6.21 8.80 -7.99
CA VAL A 72 -5.96 8.13 -9.29
C VAL A 72 -7.26 8.02 -10.10
N ARG A 73 -8.33 7.47 -9.48
CA ARG A 73 -9.63 7.26 -10.16
C ARG A 73 -10.32 8.55 -10.58
N SER A 74 -10.12 9.62 -9.84
CA SER A 74 -10.68 10.94 -10.17
C SER A 74 -9.89 11.68 -11.25
N GLY A 75 -8.74 11.14 -11.71
CA GLY A 75 -7.86 11.81 -12.66
C GLY A 75 -7.11 13.01 -12.07
N PHE A 76 -7.09 13.16 -10.74
CA PHE A 76 -6.49 14.31 -10.05
C PHE A 76 -5.02 14.54 -10.42
N TYR A 77 -4.26 13.45 -10.58
CA TYR A 77 -2.82 13.54 -10.87
C TYR A 77 -2.50 13.98 -12.30
N GLN A 78 -3.45 13.89 -13.22
CA GLN A 78 -3.22 14.27 -14.61
C GLN A 78 -2.91 15.78 -14.73
N GLY A 79 -1.78 16.10 -15.36
CA GLY A 79 -1.29 17.48 -15.48
C GLY A 79 -0.54 18.00 -14.25
N THR A 80 -0.47 17.22 -13.14
CA THR A 80 0.41 17.57 -12.03
C THR A 80 1.88 17.26 -12.37
N VAL A 81 2.81 17.86 -11.61
CA VAL A 81 4.24 17.73 -11.88
C VAL A 81 5.00 17.18 -10.70
N PHE A 82 6.19 16.63 -11.00
CA PHE A 82 7.24 16.45 -10.00
C PHE A 82 7.86 17.82 -9.71
N HIS A 83 7.41 18.45 -8.65
CA HIS A 83 7.75 19.83 -8.29
C HIS A 83 8.96 19.96 -7.40
N ARG A 84 9.49 18.84 -6.86
CA ARG A 84 10.69 18.83 -6.02
C ARG A 84 11.51 17.58 -6.29
N VAL A 85 12.75 17.76 -6.74
CA VAL A 85 13.67 16.69 -7.08
C VAL A 85 15.01 16.95 -6.42
N ILE A 86 15.43 16.04 -5.54
CA ILE A 86 16.73 16.09 -4.86
C ILE A 86 17.47 14.80 -5.17
N PRO A 87 18.52 14.86 -6.02
CA PRO A 87 19.36 13.69 -6.33
C PRO A 87 19.90 13.01 -5.07
N GLY A 88 19.89 11.68 -5.05
CA GLY A 88 20.35 10.92 -3.88
C GLY A 88 19.42 10.97 -2.66
N PHE A 89 18.24 11.57 -2.79
CA PHE A 89 17.25 11.63 -1.72
C PHE A 89 15.86 11.15 -2.23
N MET A 90 15.11 11.98 -2.94
CA MET A 90 13.77 11.61 -3.41
C MET A 90 13.30 12.48 -4.60
N VAL A 91 12.25 12.02 -5.29
CA VAL A 91 11.47 12.80 -6.25
C VAL A 91 10.04 12.93 -5.74
N GLN A 92 9.50 14.16 -5.62
CA GLN A 92 8.20 14.45 -5.02
C GLN A 92 7.28 15.13 -6.04
N GLY A 93 6.04 14.63 -6.12
CA GLY A 93 5.04 15.12 -7.08
C GLY A 93 3.60 15.05 -6.56
N GLY A 94 2.66 15.31 -7.49
CA GLY A 94 1.23 15.07 -7.27
C GLY A 94 0.51 16.16 -6.47
N GLY A 95 1.03 17.39 -6.44
CA GLY A 95 0.36 18.47 -5.68
C GLY A 95 0.28 19.80 -6.38
N PHE A 96 0.98 19.97 -7.51
CA PHE A 96 1.06 21.24 -8.22
C PHE A 96 0.90 21.05 -9.73
N SER A 97 0.32 22.03 -10.41
CA SER A 97 0.31 22.10 -11.87
C SER A 97 1.71 22.45 -12.42
N ALA A 98 1.85 22.46 -13.76
CA ALA A 98 3.10 22.87 -14.44
C ALA A 98 3.47 24.34 -14.15
N GLU A 99 2.48 25.19 -13.85
CA GLU A 99 2.63 26.57 -13.42
C GLU A 99 2.90 26.70 -11.92
N LEU A 100 3.10 25.59 -11.21
CA LEU A 100 3.33 25.51 -9.76
C LEU A 100 2.17 26.08 -8.94
N GLN A 101 0.94 25.97 -9.45
CA GLN A 101 -0.27 26.28 -8.69
C GLN A 101 -0.67 25.05 -7.89
N SER A 102 -0.90 25.22 -6.57
CA SER A 102 -1.37 24.15 -5.70
C SER A 102 -2.75 23.66 -6.15
N GLN A 103 -2.92 22.33 -6.21
CA GLN A 103 -4.21 21.72 -6.50
C GLN A 103 -5.06 21.63 -5.22
N GLU A 104 -6.39 21.78 -5.38
CA GLU A 104 -7.33 21.59 -4.28
C GLU A 104 -7.38 20.11 -3.91
N THR A 105 -7.17 19.80 -2.62
CA THR A 105 -7.09 18.43 -2.11
C THR A 105 -8.28 18.08 -1.22
N ARG A 106 -8.49 16.79 -1.04
CA ARG A 106 -9.44 16.23 -0.06
C ARG A 106 -8.93 16.46 1.36
N ALA A 107 -9.74 16.09 2.36
CA ALA A 107 -9.33 16.12 3.76
C ALA A 107 -8.06 15.27 3.98
N PRO A 108 -7.19 15.68 4.92
CA PRO A 108 -5.99 14.93 5.26
C PRO A 108 -6.34 13.58 5.90
N ILE A 109 -5.40 12.65 5.80
CA ILE A 109 -5.50 11.29 6.33
C ILE A 109 -4.56 11.08 7.51
N ARG A 110 -4.85 10.05 8.31
CA ARG A 110 -3.96 9.59 9.38
C ARG A 110 -2.64 9.07 8.80
N ASN A 111 -1.56 9.28 9.53
CA ASN A 111 -0.24 8.76 9.19
C ASN A 111 -0.14 7.27 9.56
N GLU A 112 0.04 6.41 8.56
CA GLU A 112 0.22 4.96 8.73
C GLU A 112 1.69 4.53 8.65
N ALA A 113 2.63 5.45 8.90
CA ALA A 113 4.05 5.10 8.91
C ALA A 113 4.34 3.99 9.93
N THR A 114 5.01 2.95 9.50
CA THR A 114 5.34 1.76 10.30
C THR A 114 6.78 1.30 10.05
N PRO A 115 7.49 0.77 11.06
CA PRO A 115 8.81 0.17 10.86
C PRO A 115 8.82 -1.05 9.94
N SER A 116 7.67 -1.72 9.77
CA SER A 116 7.57 -2.91 8.91
C SER A 116 7.63 -2.60 7.40
N LEU A 117 7.43 -1.33 7.02
CA LEU A 117 7.57 -0.87 5.64
C LEU A 117 8.43 0.42 5.62
N PRO A 118 9.77 0.27 5.69
CA PRO A 118 10.68 1.41 5.78
C PRO A 118 10.83 2.16 4.45
N ASN A 119 11.35 3.40 4.53
CA ASN A 119 11.65 4.26 3.40
C ASN A 119 12.97 3.81 2.72
N LEU A 120 12.92 2.73 1.98
CA LEU A 120 14.04 2.20 1.18
C LEU A 120 14.01 2.74 -0.25
N ARG A 121 15.13 2.64 -0.98
CA ARG A 121 15.16 2.99 -2.39
C ARG A 121 14.03 2.29 -3.17
N GLY A 122 13.33 3.07 -4.00
CA GLY A 122 12.22 2.62 -4.83
C GLY A 122 10.87 2.56 -4.11
N THR A 123 10.81 2.78 -2.79
CA THR A 123 9.51 2.87 -2.09
C THR A 123 8.84 4.20 -2.37
N VAL A 124 7.49 4.19 -2.39
CA VAL A 124 6.65 5.39 -2.49
C VAL A 124 6.00 5.68 -1.15
N ALA A 125 6.08 6.94 -0.71
CA ALA A 125 5.56 7.40 0.56
C ALA A 125 4.76 8.71 0.42
N MET A 126 3.85 8.96 1.37
CA MET A 126 3.06 10.20 1.40
C MET A 126 3.88 11.36 1.94
N ALA A 127 3.89 12.46 1.18
CA ALA A 127 4.38 13.73 1.68
C ALA A 127 3.36 14.36 2.66
N ARG A 128 3.86 15.08 3.65
CA ARG A 128 3.06 15.74 4.68
C ARG A 128 3.73 17.00 5.20
N THR A 129 3.01 17.81 5.93
CA THR A 129 3.56 18.93 6.70
C THR A 129 4.21 18.42 8.01
N ASN A 130 4.58 19.33 8.90
CA ASN A 130 5.10 18.95 10.23
C ASN A 130 4.04 18.23 11.10
N ALA A 131 2.76 18.44 10.86
CA ALA A 131 1.70 17.68 11.51
C ALA A 131 1.68 16.24 10.98
N PRO A 132 1.70 15.20 11.84
CA PRO A 132 1.73 13.82 11.40
C PRO A 132 0.57 13.45 10.47
N ASP A 133 -0.64 13.81 10.83
CA ASP A 133 -1.89 13.47 10.12
C ASP A 133 -2.29 14.59 9.16
N SER A 134 -1.39 14.98 8.26
CA SER A 134 -1.60 16.08 7.30
C SER A 134 -1.36 15.70 5.86
N ALA A 135 -1.12 14.43 5.57
CA ALA A 135 -0.96 13.94 4.21
C ALA A 135 -2.29 14.06 3.44
N THR A 136 -2.22 14.48 2.18
CA THR A 136 -3.40 14.57 1.28
C THR A 136 -3.14 13.83 -0.03
N ALA A 137 -2.59 14.50 -1.06
CA ALA A 137 -2.37 13.94 -2.40
C ALA A 137 -0.90 13.74 -2.73
N GLN A 138 0.00 14.58 -2.21
CA GLN A 138 1.41 14.56 -2.60
C GLN A 138 2.12 13.30 -2.13
N PHE A 139 2.94 12.74 -3.01
CA PHE A 139 3.77 11.56 -2.73
C PHE A 139 5.22 11.79 -3.17
N PHE A 140 6.12 10.94 -2.70
CA PHE A 140 7.49 10.93 -3.18
C PHE A 140 7.99 9.49 -3.37
N VAL A 141 8.94 9.33 -4.28
CA VAL A 141 9.68 8.07 -4.48
C VAL A 141 11.08 8.25 -3.93
N ASN A 142 11.50 7.33 -3.07
CA ASN A 142 12.82 7.32 -2.47
C ASN A 142 13.89 6.90 -3.50
N LEU A 143 14.97 7.68 -3.62
CA LEU A 143 16.10 7.39 -4.50
C LEU A 143 17.23 6.60 -3.82
N THR A 144 17.19 6.55 -2.50
CA THR A 144 18.11 5.82 -1.63
C THR A 144 17.37 5.35 -0.38
N ASP A 145 18.04 4.59 0.47
CA ASP A 145 17.52 4.21 1.77
C ASP A 145 17.55 5.43 2.71
N ASN A 146 16.37 5.91 3.08
CA ASN A 146 16.17 7.13 3.87
C ASN A 146 15.70 6.79 5.28
N ASP A 147 16.54 6.13 6.08
CA ASP A 147 16.20 5.66 7.43
C ASP A 147 15.70 6.77 8.37
N PHE A 148 16.13 8.00 8.16
CA PHE A 148 15.70 9.16 8.95
C PHE A 148 14.23 9.56 8.71
N LEU A 149 13.61 9.05 7.63
CA LEU A 149 12.18 9.21 7.32
C LEU A 149 11.30 8.14 7.99
N ASN A 150 11.90 7.12 8.58
CA ASN A 150 11.15 6.06 9.26
C ASN A 150 10.61 6.52 10.60
N PRO A 151 9.44 6.02 11.05
CA PRO A 151 8.91 6.34 12.36
C PRO A 151 9.83 5.83 13.46
N ASN A 152 10.13 6.69 14.42
CA ASN A 152 11.00 6.38 15.56
C ASN A 152 10.73 7.32 16.74
N SER A 153 11.55 7.26 17.80
CA SER A 153 11.42 8.12 18.99
C SER A 153 11.57 9.63 18.72
N ARG A 154 12.06 10.03 17.53
CA ARG A 154 12.27 11.44 17.16
C ARG A 154 11.16 11.99 16.24
N GLY A 155 10.30 11.12 15.69
CA GLY A 155 9.24 11.59 14.79
C GLY A 155 8.33 10.50 14.27
N ALA A 156 7.17 10.95 13.79
CA ALA A 156 6.11 10.08 13.30
C ALA A 156 6.43 9.36 11.96
N GLY A 157 7.53 9.73 11.30
CA GLY A 157 7.92 9.18 10.01
C GLY A 157 6.99 9.55 8.86
N TYR A 158 7.24 8.93 7.71
CA TYR A 158 6.45 9.08 6.48
C TYR A 158 5.90 7.72 6.07
N ALA A 159 4.60 7.66 5.82
CA ALA A 159 3.91 6.41 5.49
C ALA A 159 4.31 5.92 4.10
N VAL A 160 5.12 4.87 4.05
CA VAL A 160 5.33 4.10 2.82
C VAL A 160 4.08 3.28 2.55
N PHE A 161 3.58 3.33 1.31
CA PHE A 161 2.35 2.64 0.92
C PHE A 161 2.49 1.81 -0.36
N GLY A 162 3.71 1.70 -0.89
CA GLY A 162 4.02 0.89 -2.08
C GLY A 162 5.48 1.03 -2.50
N ASN A 163 5.77 0.49 -3.67
CA ASN A 163 7.10 0.57 -4.29
C ASN A 163 7.01 0.55 -5.82
N VAL A 164 8.03 1.06 -6.47
CA VAL A 164 8.22 0.96 -7.93
C VAL A 164 8.62 -0.48 -8.25
N VAL A 165 7.84 -1.16 -9.11
CA VAL A 165 8.11 -2.54 -9.55
C VAL A 165 8.60 -2.61 -10.99
N SER A 166 8.42 -1.53 -11.76
CA SER A 166 8.92 -1.37 -13.14
C SER A 166 9.21 0.11 -13.40
N GLY A 167 10.21 0.41 -14.24
CA GLY A 167 10.54 1.77 -14.65
C GLY A 167 11.32 2.57 -13.59
N MET A 168 12.13 1.92 -12.75
CA MET A 168 13.01 2.63 -11.81
C MET A 168 14.07 3.49 -12.52
N ASP A 169 14.44 3.14 -13.74
CA ASP A 169 15.29 3.93 -14.65
C ASP A 169 14.64 5.27 -15.05
N VAL A 170 13.32 5.30 -15.21
CA VAL A 170 12.56 6.56 -15.43
C VAL A 170 12.64 7.45 -14.18
N ILE A 171 12.49 6.89 -13.01
CA ILE A 171 12.66 7.62 -11.74
C ILE A 171 14.09 8.16 -11.60
N ASP A 172 15.10 7.39 -12.00
CA ASP A 172 16.50 7.82 -12.00
C ASP A 172 16.74 8.92 -13.06
N ALA A 173 16.08 8.87 -14.21
CA ALA A 173 16.14 9.94 -15.21
C ALA A 173 15.54 11.24 -14.63
N ILE A 174 14.36 11.17 -14.00
CA ILE A 174 13.74 12.29 -13.29
C ILE A 174 14.68 12.87 -12.22
N ALA A 175 15.38 12.02 -11.49
CA ALA A 175 16.29 12.42 -10.43
C ALA A 175 17.53 13.21 -10.93
N ASN A 176 17.89 13.07 -12.21
CA ASN A 176 19.07 13.69 -12.81
C ASN A 176 18.79 14.98 -13.59
N VAL A 177 17.54 15.45 -13.61
CA VAL A 177 17.20 16.71 -14.30
C VAL A 177 17.79 17.92 -13.58
N THR A 178 18.04 19.00 -14.32
CA THR A 178 18.49 20.24 -13.72
C THR A 178 17.35 20.89 -12.92
N THR A 179 17.63 21.22 -11.66
CA THR A 179 16.70 21.87 -10.75
C THR A 179 17.15 23.28 -10.37
N GLY A 180 16.23 24.08 -9.87
CA GLY A 180 16.51 25.45 -9.43
C GLY A 180 15.40 26.04 -8.56
N LEU A 181 15.57 27.32 -8.20
CA LEU A 181 14.56 28.09 -7.51
C LEU A 181 13.49 28.57 -8.50
N ARG A 182 12.23 28.18 -8.28
CA ARG A 182 11.07 28.64 -9.06
C ARG A 182 9.93 29.00 -8.12
N GLN A 183 9.35 30.20 -8.27
CA GLN A 183 8.23 30.70 -7.44
C GLN A 183 8.45 30.56 -5.93
N GLY A 184 9.68 30.73 -5.46
CA GLY A 184 10.04 30.61 -4.04
C GLY A 184 10.26 29.17 -3.55
N MET A 185 10.09 28.17 -4.40
CA MET A 185 10.38 26.76 -4.10
C MET A 185 11.76 26.36 -4.61
N ASN A 186 12.53 25.69 -3.77
CA ASN A 186 13.83 25.11 -4.13
C ASN A 186 13.66 23.72 -4.78
N ASP A 187 14.70 23.28 -5.47
CA ASP A 187 14.81 21.93 -6.05
C ASP A 187 13.73 21.61 -7.07
N VAL A 188 13.17 22.64 -7.73
CA VAL A 188 12.14 22.47 -8.77
C VAL A 188 12.81 22.22 -10.12
N PRO A 189 12.42 21.15 -10.87
CA PRO A 189 12.89 20.96 -12.24
C PRO A 189 12.71 22.21 -13.10
N LEU A 190 13.77 22.62 -13.81
CA LEU A 190 13.71 23.79 -14.69
C LEU A 190 12.77 23.54 -15.88
N GLN A 191 12.74 22.32 -16.41
CA GLN A 191 11.73 21.83 -17.33
C GLN A 191 10.72 21.01 -16.54
N ALA A 192 9.43 21.33 -16.66
CA ALA A 192 8.38 20.63 -15.92
C ALA A 192 8.33 19.14 -16.33
N ILE A 193 8.31 18.27 -15.33
CA ILE A 193 8.10 16.84 -15.53
C ILE A 193 6.67 16.54 -15.13
N THR A 194 5.83 16.32 -16.15
CA THR A 194 4.38 16.18 -15.97
C THR A 194 3.97 14.74 -15.84
N ILE A 195 3.06 14.47 -14.93
CA ILE A 195 2.29 13.23 -14.86
C ILE A 195 1.17 13.34 -15.90
N GLU A 196 1.29 12.57 -16.99
CA GLU A 196 0.33 12.60 -18.10
C GLU A 196 -0.93 11.79 -17.77
N SER A 197 -0.74 10.65 -17.11
CA SER A 197 -1.84 9.83 -16.58
C SER A 197 -1.39 8.91 -15.46
N MET A 198 -2.36 8.52 -14.62
CA MET A 198 -2.25 7.38 -13.70
C MET A 198 -3.46 6.50 -13.86
N SER A 199 -3.26 5.17 -13.96
CA SER A 199 -4.34 4.21 -14.10
C SER A 199 -4.04 2.90 -13.36
N LEU A 200 -5.10 2.27 -12.86
CA LEU A 200 -5.02 0.93 -12.30
C LEU A 200 -4.67 -0.06 -13.42
N VAL A 201 -3.72 -0.93 -13.16
CA VAL A 201 -3.44 -2.07 -14.04
C VAL A 201 -4.51 -3.12 -13.76
N GLU A 202 -5.35 -3.42 -14.75
CA GLU A 202 -6.32 -4.50 -14.61
C GLU A 202 -5.58 -5.83 -14.45
N ALA A 203 -5.98 -6.63 -13.47
CA ALA A 203 -5.49 -7.99 -13.34
C ALA A 203 -5.93 -8.76 -14.60
N THR A 204 -4.98 -9.13 -15.45
CA THR A 204 -5.26 -10.10 -16.51
C THR A 204 -5.63 -11.41 -15.82
N VAL A 205 -6.94 -11.68 -15.77
CA VAL A 205 -7.45 -13.00 -15.39
C VAL A 205 -6.99 -13.99 -16.47
N PRO A 206 -6.21 -15.01 -16.11
CA PRO A 206 -5.75 -16.03 -17.06
C PRO A 206 -6.89 -16.91 -17.55
#